data_bd3340ce0fd41e7e7c309c77b2ab70e0
#
_entry.id   bd3340ce0fd41e7e7c309c77b2ab70e0
#
_cell.length_a   1.000
_cell.length_b   1.000
_cell.length_c   1.000
_cell.angle_alpha   90.00
_cell.angle_beta   90.00
_cell.angle_gamma   90.00
#
_symmetry.space_group_name_H-M   'P 1'
#
loop_
_entity.id
_entity.type
_entity.pdbx_description
1 polymer ?
#
loop_
_entity_poly.entity_id
_entity_poly.type
_entity_poly.pdbx_seq_one_letter_code
_entity_poly.pdbx_strand_id
1 'polypeptide(L)'
;KLSFNFCFVFRRETDSRPWYPLVRKLAKIVYAMEIESEFLYRDASKKKLQKILLETRDHLNLKARCVLPLDDANMLSLKLFHILPDPSSVRDHDVPVRVRELGASVTSEWDLTFQQILPYIDGVRFVKRISLDADVEVAHVKHCVRQLLYYGCVALVDIFQYSNIYTT
;
A
#
# COMPACT_ATOMS: atom_id res chain seq x y z
N LYS A 1 4.38 -27.19 24.02
CA LYS A 1 3.96 -26.01 23.23
C LYS A 1 5.21 -25.25 22.85
N LEU A 2 5.56 -25.21 21.56
CA LEU A 2 6.76 -24.52 21.08
C LEU A 2 6.51 -23.00 21.10
N SER A 3 7.45 -22.25 21.68
CA SER A 3 7.47 -20.81 21.61
C SER A 3 8.61 -20.38 20.69
N PHE A 4 8.35 -19.51 19.71
CA PHE A 4 9.34 -19.03 18.77
C PHE A 4 9.20 -17.54 18.54
N ASN A 5 10.24 -16.92 18.00
CA ASN A 5 10.25 -15.52 17.64
C ASN A 5 10.96 -15.32 16.29
N PHE A 6 10.50 -14.35 15.50
CA PHE A 6 11.16 -13.88 14.29
C PHE A 6 11.64 -12.44 14.48
N CYS A 7 12.86 -12.17 14.07
CA CYS A 7 13.39 -10.82 14.03
C CYS A 7 14.08 -10.57 12.68
N PHE A 8 13.98 -9.33 12.20
CA PHE A 8 14.77 -8.82 11.10
C PHE A 8 15.82 -7.87 11.65
N VAL A 9 17.06 -8.06 11.21
CA VAL A 9 18.20 -7.22 11.61
C VAL A 9 18.52 -6.28 10.45
N PHE A 10 18.56 -4.98 10.73
CA PHE A 10 18.80 -3.93 9.75
C PHE A 10 20.09 -3.17 10.07
N ARG A 11 20.64 -2.49 9.07
CA ARG A 11 21.63 -1.46 9.30
C ARG A 11 21.00 -0.32 10.09
N ARG A 12 21.80 0.35 10.93
CA ARG A 12 21.33 1.41 11.86
C ARG A 12 20.52 2.53 11.18
N GLU A 13 20.84 2.83 9.92
CA GLU A 13 20.24 3.93 9.15
C GLU A 13 18.98 3.50 8.36
N THR A 14 18.62 2.22 8.40
CA THR A 14 17.47 1.71 7.64
C THR A 14 16.16 2.02 8.36
N ASP A 15 15.18 2.58 7.64
CA ASP A 15 13.83 2.70 8.15
C ASP A 15 13.18 1.32 8.28
N SER A 16 12.93 0.89 9.52
CA SER A 16 12.35 -0.42 9.82
C SER A 16 10.81 -0.44 9.77
N ARG A 17 10.15 0.71 9.74
CA ARG A 17 8.67 0.81 9.80
C ARG A 17 7.96 0.02 8.70
N PRO A 18 8.37 0.05 7.42
CA PRO A 18 7.74 -0.71 6.34
C PRO A 18 7.81 -2.23 6.54
N TRP A 19 8.75 -2.70 7.38
CA TRP A 19 9.02 -4.11 7.62
C TRP A 19 8.16 -4.75 8.71
N TYR A 20 7.59 -3.96 9.63
CA TYR A 20 6.75 -4.49 10.71
C TYR A 20 5.56 -5.36 10.23
N PRO A 21 4.79 -4.96 9.21
CA PRO A 21 3.72 -5.80 8.70
C PRO A 21 4.22 -7.13 8.12
N LEU A 22 5.42 -7.14 7.50
CA LEU A 22 6.03 -8.33 6.94
C LEU A 22 6.42 -9.33 8.02
N VAL A 23 7.10 -8.85 9.07
CA VAL A 23 7.49 -9.69 10.22
C VAL A 23 6.26 -10.32 10.86
N ARG A 24 5.21 -9.52 11.09
CA ARG A 24 3.93 -10.02 11.63
C ARG A 24 3.28 -11.06 10.73
N LYS A 25 3.26 -10.82 9.42
CA LYS A 25 2.68 -11.77 8.46
C LYS A 25 3.46 -13.07 8.43
N LEU A 26 4.80 -13.01 8.37
CA LEU A 26 5.67 -14.18 8.41
C LEU A 26 5.43 -14.99 9.69
N ALA A 27 5.41 -14.32 10.84
CA ALA A 27 5.18 -14.98 12.13
C ALA A 27 3.81 -15.67 12.20
N LYS A 28 2.75 -15.03 11.67
CA LYS A 28 1.41 -15.63 11.63
C LYS A 28 1.36 -16.86 10.72
N ILE A 29 1.99 -16.82 9.55
CA ILE A 29 2.03 -17.96 8.62
C ILE A 29 2.76 -19.13 9.27
N VAL A 30 3.94 -18.91 9.82
CA VAL A 30 4.72 -19.97 10.45
C VAL A 30 4.03 -20.51 11.72
N TYR A 31 3.33 -19.65 12.45
CA TYR A 31 2.51 -20.07 13.60
C TYR A 31 1.35 -21.00 13.16
N ALA A 32 0.65 -20.66 12.09
CA ALA A 32 -0.40 -21.51 11.54
C ALA A 32 0.16 -22.87 11.11
N MET A 33 1.29 -22.88 10.40
CA MET A 33 1.97 -24.11 9.98
C MET A 33 2.46 -24.95 11.15
N GLU A 34 2.88 -24.33 12.25
CA GLU A 34 3.27 -25.06 13.46
C GLU A 34 2.06 -25.77 14.10
N ILE A 35 0.88 -25.11 14.12
CA ILE A 35 -0.36 -25.72 14.63
C ILE A 35 -0.83 -26.87 13.73
N GLU A 36 -0.78 -26.69 12.40
CA GLU A 36 -1.32 -27.65 11.44
C GLU A 36 -0.40 -28.86 11.21
N SER A 37 0.92 -28.64 11.16
CA SER A 37 1.87 -29.64 10.68
C SER A 37 3.12 -29.82 11.54
N GLU A 38 3.21 -29.14 12.70
CA GLU A 38 4.41 -29.14 13.56
C GLU A 38 5.68 -28.74 12.77
N PHE A 39 5.55 -27.73 11.91
CA PHE A 39 6.57 -27.34 10.91
C PHE A 39 7.92 -27.02 11.54
N LEU A 40 7.97 -26.34 12.68
CA LEU A 40 9.21 -25.99 13.39
C LEU A 40 9.74 -27.14 14.25
N TYR A 41 8.89 -28.08 14.60
CA TYR A 41 9.28 -29.21 15.46
C TYR A 41 9.92 -30.33 14.65
N ARG A 42 9.45 -30.61 13.43
CA ARG A 42 9.94 -31.67 12.57
C ARG A 42 11.31 -31.35 11.98
N ASP A 43 12.31 -32.24 12.13
CA ASP A 43 13.68 -32.04 11.64
C ASP A 43 13.74 -31.78 10.13
N ALA A 44 12.92 -32.45 9.33
CA ALA A 44 12.87 -32.29 7.88
C ALA A 44 12.46 -30.86 7.47
N SER A 45 11.44 -30.31 8.10
CA SER A 45 10.94 -28.95 7.84
C SER A 45 11.89 -27.90 8.39
N LYS A 46 12.48 -28.15 9.56
CA LYS A 46 13.47 -27.28 10.20
C LYS A 46 14.70 -27.04 9.33
N LYS A 47 15.18 -28.07 8.62
CA LYS A 47 16.29 -27.93 7.67
C LYS A 47 15.93 -27.05 6.47
N LYS A 48 14.67 -27.08 6.02
CA LYS A 48 14.17 -26.22 4.94
C LYS A 48 14.04 -24.77 5.37
N LEU A 49 13.75 -24.51 6.66
CA LEU A 49 13.50 -23.16 7.19
C LEU A 49 14.67 -22.20 6.94
N GLN A 50 15.90 -22.64 7.15
CA GLN A 50 17.09 -21.82 6.90
C GLN A 50 17.14 -21.33 5.45
N LYS A 51 16.92 -22.23 4.50
CA LYS A 51 16.89 -21.90 3.06
C LYS A 51 15.77 -20.91 2.76
N ILE A 52 14.55 -21.14 3.26
CA ILE A 52 13.40 -20.27 3.09
C ILE A 52 13.70 -18.87 3.62
N LEU A 53 14.31 -18.74 4.80
CA LEU A 53 14.65 -17.44 5.39
C LEU A 53 15.70 -16.68 4.57
N LEU A 54 16.73 -17.37 4.07
CA LEU A 54 17.75 -16.77 3.20
C LEU A 54 17.14 -16.28 1.87
N GLU A 55 16.36 -17.13 1.20
CA GLU A 55 15.66 -16.76 -0.04
C GLU A 55 14.68 -15.62 0.18
N THR A 56 13.94 -15.63 1.31
CA THR A 56 13.05 -14.53 1.68
C THR A 56 13.80 -13.21 1.83
N ARG A 57 14.93 -13.21 2.54
CA ARG A 57 15.81 -12.04 2.67
C ARG A 57 16.27 -11.53 1.31
N ASP A 58 16.76 -12.40 0.46
CA ASP A 58 17.35 -12.02 -0.82
C ASP A 58 16.27 -11.49 -1.79
N HIS A 59 15.12 -12.13 -1.84
CA HIS A 59 13.99 -11.68 -2.65
C HIS A 59 13.43 -10.32 -2.18
N LEU A 60 13.30 -10.12 -0.88
CA LEU A 60 12.84 -8.83 -0.34
C LEU A 60 13.84 -7.71 -0.59
N ASN A 61 15.15 -7.98 -0.48
CA ASN A 61 16.18 -6.99 -0.75
C ASN A 61 16.29 -6.62 -2.24
N LEU A 62 16.13 -7.61 -3.13
CA LEU A 62 16.30 -7.38 -4.57
C LEU A 62 15.03 -6.84 -5.24
N LYS A 63 13.86 -7.37 -4.87
CA LYS A 63 12.61 -7.15 -5.59
C LYS A 63 11.52 -6.50 -4.74
N ALA A 64 11.77 -6.23 -3.46
CA ALA A 64 10.76 -5.79 -2.48
C ALA A 64 9.53 -6.73 -2.41
N ARG A 65 9.64 -7.92 -2.96
CA ARG A 65 8.59 -8.93 -3.05
C ARG A 65 9.19 -10.32 -2.94
N CYS A 66 8.54 -11.17 -2.15
CA CYS A 66 8.90 -12.57 -1.99
C CYS A 66 7.68 -13.46 -2.22
N VAL A 67 7.81 -14.44 -3.10
CA VAL A 67 6.81 -15.51 -3.29
C VAL A 67 7.58 -16.81 -3.32
N LEU A 68 7.42 -17.65 -2.29
CA LEU A 68 8.13 -18.90 -2.11
C LEU A 68 7.18 -19.99 -1.62
N PRO A 69 7.28 -21.23 -2.13
CA PRO A 69 6.59 -22.36 -1.54
C PRO A 69 7.25 -22.72 -0.19
N LEU A 70 6.44 -22.86 0.85
CA LEU A 70 6.88 -23.32 2.17
C LEU A 70 6.79 -24.87 2.27
N ASP A 71 5.68 -25.39 1.75
CA ASP A 71 5.42 -26.82 1.58
C ASP A 71 4.51 -27.03 0.35
N ASP A 72 4.02 -28.25 0.14
CA ASP A 72 3.20 -28.61 -1.01
C ASP A 72 1.84 -27.89 -1.07
N ALA A 73 1.35 -27.39 0.07
CA ALA A 73 0.07 -26.71 0.20
C ALA A 73 0.19 -25.21 0.49
N ASN A 74 1.30 -24.76 1.07
CA ASN A 74 1.45 -23.40 1.61
C ASN A 74 2.48 -22.58 0.83
N MET A 75 2.10 -21.35 0.47
CA MET A 75 2.97 -20.39 -0.20
C MET A 75 3.17 -19.14 0.69
N LEU A 76 4.44 -18.74 0.84
CA LEU A 76 4.79 -17.46 1.44
C LEU A 76 4.69 -16.36 0.38
N SER A 77 3.78 -15.41 0.56
CA SER A 77 3.70 -14.22 -0.27
C SER A 77 3.84 -12.97 0.59
N LEU A 78 4.98 -12.29 0.44
CA LEU A 78 5.30 -11.04 1.13
C LEU A 78 5.56 -9.95 0.10
N LYS A 79 5.13 -8.73 0.40
CA LYS A 79 5.40 -7.54 -0.40
C LYS A 79 5.73 -6.38 0.54
N LEU A 80 6.87 -5.76 0.30
CA LEU A 80 7.29 -4.55 1.01
C LEU A 80 6.58 -3.34 0.40
N PHE A 81 5.87 -2.60 1.25
CA PHE A 81 5.25 -1.33 0.86
C PHE A 81 6.06 -0.19 1.47
N HIS A 82 6.51 0.73 0.64
CA HIS A 82 7.14 1.95 1.13
C HIS A 82 6.10 2.80 1.85
N ILE A 83 6.48 3.33 3.01
CA ILE A 83 5.70 4.35 3.71
C ILE A 83 6.05 5.68 3.06
N LEU A 84 5.07 6.29 2.43
CA LEU A 84 5.19 7.63 1.87
C LEU A 84 4.87 8.67 2.97
N PRO A 85 5.38 9.90 2.87
CA PRO A 85 5.02 10.96 3.79
C PRO A 85 3.52 11.24 3.71
N ASP A 86 2.92 11.64 4.82
CA ASP A 86 1.51 12.02 4.85
C ASP A 86 1.27 13.19 3.88
N PRO A 87 0.25 13.09 3.01
CA PRO A 87 -0.08 14.16 2.09
C PRO A 87 -0.63 15.39 2.84
N SER A 88 -0.53 16.53 2.21
CA SER A 88 -1.16 17.76 2.69
C SER A 88 -2.66 17.60 2.91
N SER A 89 -3.23 18.44 3.78
CA SER A 89 -4.68 18.48 4.00
C SER A 89 -5.39 18.95 2.73
N VAL A 90 -6.47 18.26 2.37
CA VAL A 90 -7.31 18.60 1.21
C VAL A 90 -8.39 19.60 1.64
N ARG A 91 -8.45 20.76 0.99
CA ARG A 91 -9.43 21.83 1.23
C ARG A 91 -10.57 21.74 0.21
N ASP A 92 -11.69 22.41 0.50
CA ASP A 92 -12.89 22.41 -0.36
C ASP A 92 -12.65 23.00 -1.74
N HIS A 93 -11.74 23.96 -1.83
CA HIS A 93 -11.43 24.72 -3.04
C HIS A 93 -10.21 24.19 -3.80
N ASP A 94 -9.51 23.18 -3.27
CA ASP A 94 -8.37 22.58 -3.98
C ASP A 94 -8.87 21.85 -5.24
N VAL A 95 -8.11 21.94 -6.31
CA VAL A 95 -8.40 21.29 -7.59
C VAL A 95 -7.46 20.08 -7.75
N PRO A 96 -7.98 18.85 -7.73
CA PRO A 96 -7.17 17.65 -7.97
C PRO A 96 -6.91 17.48 -9.47
N VAL A 97 -5.63 17.34 -9.83
CA VAL A 97 -5.16 17.10 -11.21
C VAL A 97 -4.56 15.72 -11.29
N ARG A 98 -4.93 14.93 -12.28
CA ARG A 98 -4.35 13.61 -12.51
C ARG A 98 -2.90 13.74 -12.97
N VAL A 99 -2.00 13.06 -12.27
CA VAL A 99 -0.56 12.98 -12.61
C VAL A 99 -0.25 11.67 -13.33
N ARG A 100 -1.09 10.65 -13.09
CA ARG A 100 -0.94 9.32 -13.70
C ARG A 100 -2.24 8.89 -14.36
N GLU A 101 -2.11 8.15 -15.45
CA GLU A 101 -3.24 7.49 -16.10
C GLU A 101 -3.76 6.35 -15.20
N LEU A 102 -4.96 6.50 -14.66
CA LEU A 102 -5.55 5.53 -13.75
C LEU A 102 -6.51 4.55 -14.46
N GLY A 103 -6.95 4.87 -15.67
CA GLY A 103 -8.03 4.15 -16.35
C GLY A 103 -7.86 2.63 -16.42
N ALA A 104 -6.66 2.16 -16.75
CA ALA A 104 -6.36 0.72 -16.83
C ALA A 104 -6.15 0.05 -15.46
N SER A 105 -5.92 0.83 -14.40
CA SER A 105 -5.63 0.34 -13.05
C SER A 105 -6.86 0.29 -12.15
N VAL A 106 -7.96 0.94 -12.56
CA VAL A 106 -9.22 0.95 -11.82
C VAL A 106 -9.98 -0.32 -12.15
N THR A 107 -10.06 -1.22 -11.18
CA THR A 107 -10.83 -2.46 -11.29
C THR A 107 -12.14 -2.35 -10.50
N SER A 108 -13.05 -3.29 -10.72
CA SER A 108 -14.29 -3.42 -9.94
C SER A 108 -14.05 -3.68 -8.44
N GLU A 109 -12.82 -4.00 -8.06
CA GLU A 109 -12.41 -4.22 -6.67
C GLU A 109 -12.12 -2.91 -5.91
N TRP A 110 -12.03 -1.78 -6.64
CA TRP A 110 -11.87 -0.48 -6.00
C TRP A 110 -13.16 -0.07 -5.30
N ASP A 111 -13.01 0.67 -4.20
CA ASP A 111 -14.13 1.25 -3.49
C ASP A 111 -15.03 2.06 -4.44
N LEU A 112 -16.34 1.91 -4.30
CA LEU A 112 -17.35 2.51 -5.16
C LEU A 112 -17.21 4.05 -5.21
N THR A 113 -16.88 4.66 -4.07
CA THR A 113 -16.67 6.11 -3.98
C THR A 113 -15.56 6.59 -4.90
N PHE A 114 -14.45 5.84 -4.98
CA PHE A 114 -13.39 6.15 -5.94
C PHE A 114 -13.88 6.05 -7.38
N GLN A 115 -14.61 5.00 -7.71
CA GLN A 115 -15.14 4.81 -9.06
C GLN A 115 -16.10 5.95 -9.44
N GLN A 116 -16.90 6.44 -8.50
CA GLN A 116 -17.82 7.56 -8.71
C GLN A 116 -17.12 8.89 -8.93
N ILE A 117 -16.09 9.22 -8.15
CA ILE A 117 -15.44 10.54 -8.21
C ILE A 117 -14.38 10.65 -9.32
N LEU A 118 -13.75 9.54 -9.70
CA LEU A 118 -12.67 9.56 -10.71
C LEU A 118 -13.03 10.26 -12.02
N PRO A 119 -14.20 10.07 -12.62
CA PRO A 119 -14.57 10.78 -13.86
C PRO A 119 -14.58 12.30 -13.73
N TYR A 120 -14.83 12.81 -12.52
CA TYR A 120 -14.93 14.24 -12.23
C TYR A 120 -13.60 14.89 -11.86
N ILE A 121 -12.53 14.11 -11.69
CA ILE A 121 -11.16 14.61 -11.50
C ILE A 121 -10.58 14.96 -12.87
N ASP A 122 -10.90 16.13 -13.37
CA ASP A 122 -10.52 16.63 -14.68
C ASP A 122 -9.45 17.74 -14.66
N GLY A 123 -9.01 18.13 -13.47
CA GLY A 123 -8.06 19.24 -13.30
C GLY A 123 -8.69 20.64 -13.32
N VAL A 124 -10.01 20.73 -13.41
CA VAL A 124 -10.77 22.00 -13.42
C VAL A 124 -11.70 22.10 -12.23
N ARG A 125 -12.38 21.00 -11.90
CA ARG A 125 -13.32 20.96 -10.78
C ARG A 125 -12.61 20.93 -9.45
N PHE A 126 -13.00 21.81 -8.52
CA PHE A 126 -12.53 21.78 -7.15
C PHE A 126 -13.30 20.73 -6.33
N VAL A 127 -12.73 20.30 -5.20
CA VAL A 127 -13.23 19.20 -4.35
C VAL A 127 -14.72 19.33 -4.01
N LYS A 128 -15.17 20.50 -3.59
CA LYS A 128 -16.60 20.73 -3.27
C LYS A 128 -17.49 20.60 -4.52
N ARG A 129 -17.00 20.99 -5.70
CA ARG A 129 -17.75 20.83 -6.95
C ARG A 129 -17.83 19.36 -7.36
N ILE A 130 -16.75 18.61 -7.21
CA ILE A 130 -16.73 17.16 -7.43
C ILE A 130 -17.76 16.46 -6.53
N SER A 131 -17.85 16.86 -5.27
CA SER A 131 -18.83 16.31 -4.33
C SER A 131 -20.27 16.49 -4.83
N LEU A 132 -20.60 17.66 -5.34
CA LEU A 132 -21.93 17.96 -5.88
C LEU A 132 -22.22 17.19 -7.18
N ASP A 133 -21.26 17.15 -8.09
CA ASP A 133 -21.44 16.54 -9.40
C ASP A 133 -21.45 15.00 -9.32
N ALA A 134 -20.72 14.40 -8.38
CA ALA A 134 -20.67 12.96 -8.13
C ALA A 134 -21.74 12.46 -7.14
N ASP A 135 -22.51 13.36 -6.51
CA ASP A 135 -23.45 13.04 -5.44
C ASP A 135 -22.81 12.23 -4.29
N VAL A 136 -21.62 12.70 -3.85
CA VAL A 136 -20.83 12.10 -2.77
C VAL A 136 -20.54 13.14 -1.71
N GLU A 137 -20.64 12.79 -0.43
CA GLU A 137 -20.33 13.71 0.67
C GLU A 137 -18.89 14.25 0.57
N VAL A 138 -18.72 15.56 0.81
CA VAL A 138 -17.43 16.27 0.72
C VAL A 138 -16.33 15.61 1.55
N ALA A 139 -16.67 15.08 2.73
CA ALA A 139 -15.74 14.38 3.60
C ALA A 139 -15.15 13.13 2.93
N HIS A 140 -15.98 12.35 2.25
CA HIS A 140 -15.55 11.16 1.51
C HIS A 140 -14.71 11.52 0.29
N VAL A 141 -15.11 12.56 -0.47
CA VAL A 141 -14.30 13.07 -1.60
C VAL A 141 -12.91 13.48 -1.13
N LYS A 142 -12.80 14.24 -0.03
CA LYS A 142 -11.51 14.64 0.56
C LYS A 142 -10.67 13.41 0.96
N HIS A 143 -11.31 12.43 1.57
CA HIS A 143 -10.62 11.18 1.95
C HIS A 143 -10.05 10.46 0.73
N CYS A 144 -10.83 10.30 -0.32
CA CYS A 144 -10.40 9.67 -1.56
C CYS A 144 -9.29 10.47 -2.26
N VAL A 145 -9.44 11.79 -2.37
CA VAL A 145 -8.40 12.66 -2.95
C VAL A 145 -7.11 12.59 -2.14
N ARG A 146 -7.19 12.55 -0.79
CA ARG A 146 -6.03 12.38 0.07
C ARG A 146 -5.32 11.05 -0.15
N GLN A 147 -6.06 9.96 -0.36
CA GLN A 147 -5.45 8.67 -0.70
C GLN A 147 -4.79 8.70 -2.08
N LEU A 148 -5.42 9.31 -3.08
CA LEU A 148 -4.83 9.48 -4.41
C LEU A 148 -3.55 10.34 -4.38
N LEU A 149 -3.51 11.36 -3.51
CA LEU A 149 -2.30 12.14 -3.23
C LEU A 149 -1.20 11.28 -2.61
N TYR A 150 -1.55 10.47 -1.60
CA TYR A 150 -0.61 9.58 -0.92
C TYR A 150 0.09 8.65 -1.90
N TYR A 151 -0.64 8.12 -2.89
CA TYR A 151 -0.07 7.25 -3.91
C TYR A 151 0.51 8.00 -5.12
N GLY A 152 0.53 9.33 -5.10
CA GLY A 152 1.05 10.15 -6.20
C GLY A 152 0.27 9.99 -7.50
N CYS A 153 -1.02 9.70 -7.40
CA CYS A 153 -1.91 9.58 -8.55
C CYS A 153 -2.49 10.93 -8.98
N VAL A 154 -2.65 11.85 -8.01
CA VAL A 154 -3.10 13.22 -8.26
C VAL A 154 -2.16 14.20 -7.58
N ALA A 155 -2.17 15.44 -8.05
CA ALA A 155 -1.59 16.61 -7.41
C ALA A 155 -2.70 17.61 -7.11
N LEU A 156 -2.52 18.46 -6.10
CA LEU A 156 -3.44 19.57 -5.84
C LEU A 156 -2.87 20.84 -6.44
N VAL A 157 -3.77 21.61 -7.07
CA VAL A 157 -3.50 22.96 -7.53
C VAL A 157 -4.56 23.89 -6.97
N ASP A 158 -4.22 25.17 -6.86
CA ASP A 158 -5.18 26.18 -6.45
C ASP A 158 -6.23 26.41 -7.55
N ILE A 159 -7.44 26.83 -7.16
CA ILE A 159 -8.49 27.18 -8.12
C ILE A 159 -8.03 28.33 -9.01
N PHE A 160 -8.27 28.20 -10.31
CA PHE A 160 -7.93 29.25 -11.26
C PHE A 160 -8.71 30.54 -10.96
N GLN A 161 -8.00 31.66 -10.88
CA GLN A 161 -8.57 32.98 -10.64
C GLN A 161 -8.18 33.95 -11.76
N TYR A 162 -9.15 34.55 -12.41
CA TYR A 162 -8.93 35.52 -13.49
C TYR A 162 -8.14 36.76 -13.06
N SER A 163 -8.14 37.08 -11.75
CA SER A 163 -7.39 38.20 -11.20
C SER A 163 -5.89 37.94 -11.02
N ASN A 164 -5.46 36.67 -11.12
CA ASN A 164 -4.08 36.31 -10.91
C ASN A 164 -3.28 36.34 -12.23
N ILE A 165 -2.00 36.72 -12.09
CA ILE A 165 -1.03 36.62 -13.20
C ILE A 165 -0.32 35.28 -13.05
N TYR A 166 -0.41 34.44 -14.07
CA TYR A 166 0.27 33.16 -14.14
C TYR A 166 1.50 33.26 -15.05
N THR A 167 2.64 32.76 -14.56
CA THR A 167 3.89 32.70 -15.34
C THR A 167 4.25 31.25 -15.58
N THR A 168 4.81 30.95 -16.73
CA THR A 168 5.37 29.63 -17.11
C THR A 168 6.81 29.52 -16.70
#